data_098afb9b735798f50c6a2d307ab2ba0b
#
_entry.id   098afb9b735798f50c6a2d307ab2ba0b
#
_cell.length_a   1.000
_cell.length_b   1.000
_cell.length_c   1.000
_cell.angle_alpha   90.00
_cell.angle_beta   90.00
_cell.angle_gamma   90.00
#
_symmetry.space_group_name_H-M   'P 1'
#
loop_
_entity.id
_entity.type
_entity.pdbx_description
1 polymer ?
#
loop_
_entity_poly.entity_id
_entity_poly.type
_entity_poly.pdbx_seq_one_letter_code
_entity_poly.pdbx_strand_id
1 'polypeptide(L)'
;CVIVVGANAVREELAERLGTPTRTLTSVSGYTSVFSDTQAIDLILMSYAGLRNRRLVELCQQHGVNAIGLTGLDGRVVEGTRNKGIRVHEGGKTLIKRDHSGKPRRANTALLRLLLDHGYTPVLTIPILDEHGHAINTENDDMVAVLQQGLGCTRVVQLIEAPGFLADRDDPASLVPHLTRDELTRREEEG
;
A
#
# COMPACT_ATOMS: atom_id res chain seq x y z
N CYS A 1 6.96 -8.89 -14.97
CA CYS A 1 6.26 -7.73 -14.38
C CYS A 1 5.60 -8.14 -13.07
N VAL A 2 5.61 -7.25 -12.07
CA VAL A 2 4.81 -7.39 -10.83
C VAL A 2 3.89 -6.19 -10.79
N ILE A 3 2.63 -6.41 -10.47
CA ILE A 3 1.61 -5.36 -10.34
C ILE A 3 1.28 -5.19 -8.86
N VAL A 4 1.19 -3.96 -8.39
CA VAL A 4 0.70 -3.64 -7.04
C VAL A 4 -0.59 -2.85 -7.20
N VAL A 5 -1.65 -3.24 -6.49
CA VAL A 5 -2.96 -2.62 -6.63
C VAL A 5 -3.48 -2.11 -5.29
N GLY A 6 -3.94 -0.87 -5.30
CA GLY A 6 -4.68 -0.23 -4.19
C GLY A 6 -6.19 -0.36 -4.36
N ALA A 7 -6.93 -0.14 -3.28
CA ALA A 7 -8.39 -0.24 -3.28
C ALA A 7 -9.06 0.70 -2.25
N ASN A 8 -8.52 1.90 -2.04
CA ASN A 8 -9.05 2.84 -1.05
C ASN A 8 -10.53 3.16 -1.29
N ALA A 9 -10.90 3.55 -2.51
CA ALA A 9 -12.29 3.87 -2.85
C ALA A 9 -13.23 2.65 -2.64
N VAL A 10 -12.79 1.45 -3.03
CA VAL A 10 -13.56 0.21 -2.83
C VAL A 10 -13.73 -0.10 -1.34
N ARG A 11 -12.69 0.15 -0.53
CA ARG A 11 -12.77 -0.03 0.93
C ARG A 11 -13.76 0.93 1.55
N GLU A 12 -13.75 2.21 1.18
CA GLU A 12 -14.68 3.21 1.70
C GLU A 12 -16.13 2.86 1.33
N GLU A 13 -16.40 2.51 0.07
CA GLU A 13 -17.71 2.07 -0.37
C GLU A 13 -18.20 0.83 0.41
N LEU A 14 -17.32 -0.15 0.60
CA LEU A 14 -17.67 -1.36 1.36
C LEU A 14 -17.92 -1.07 2.83
N ALA A 15 -17.10 -0.21 3.44
CA ALA A 15 -17.26 0.24 4.82
C ALA A 15 -18.62 0.93 5.04
N GLU A 16 -19.02 1.80 4.12
CA GLU A 16 -20.34 2.47 4.15
C GLU A 16 -21.47 1.44 4.04
N ARG A 17 -21.42 0.54 3.06
CA ARG A 17 -22.45 -0.49 2.85
C ARG A 17 -22.62 -1.45 4.02
N LEU A 18 -21.53 -1.72 4.76
CA LEU A 18 -21.55 -2.57 5.94
C LEU A 18 -21.86 -1.82 7.24
N GLY A 19 -22.02 -0.49 7.19
CA GLY A 19 -22.23 0.34 8.37
C GLY A 19 -21.02 0.35 9.32
N THR A 20 -19.82 0.17 8.78
CA THR A 20 -18.56 0.10 9.52
C THR A 20 -17.60 1.20 9.06
N PRO A 21 -17.86 2.47 9.39
CA PRO A 21 -17.12 3.59 8.86
C PRO A 21 -15.65 3.52 9.24
N THR A 22 -14.80 3.90 8.29
CA THR A 22 -13.35 3.98 8.50
C THR A 22 -13.04 4.99 9.61
N ARG A 23 -12.30 4.56 10.61
CA ARG A 23 -11.83 5.42 11.70
C ARG A 23 -10.45 5.98 11.36
N THR A 24 -10.25 7.26 11.61
CA THR A 24 -8.95 7.90 11.47
C THR A 24 -8.41 8.36 12.81
N LEU A 25 -7.10 8.41 12.95
CA LEU A 25 -6.40 9.01 14.08
C LEU A 25 -5.42 10.07 13.57
N THR A 26 -5.42 11.22 14.26
CA THR A 26 -4.40 12.24 14.04
C THR A 26 -3.33 12.12 15.13
N SER A 27 -2.09 11.89 14.72
CA SER A 27 -0.95 11.82 15.63
C SER A 27 -0.61 13.20 16.21
N VAL A 28 0.18 13.22 17.29
CA VAL A 28 0.70 14.48 17.88
C VAL A 28 1.58 15.28 16.91
N SER A 29 2.09 14.65 15.84
CA SER A 29 2.83 15.33 14.76
C SER A 29 1.92 15.89 13.67
N GLY A 30 0.60 15.82 13.82
CA GLY A 30 -0.39 16.29 12.82
C GLY A 30 -0.68 15.31 11.68
N TYR A 31 0.02 14.18 11.62
CA TYR A 31 -0.24 13.18 10.56
C TYR A 31 -1.51 12.39 10.87
N THR A 32 -2.45 12.38 9.90
CA THR A 32 -3.70 11.62 9.99
C THR A 32 -3.58 10.34 9.18
N SER A 33 -3.91 9.22 9.81
CA SER A 33 -3.92 7.90 9.19
C SER A 33 -5.17 7.11 9.57
N VAL A 34 -5.47 6.07 8.79
CA VAL A 34 -6.52 5.11 9.12
C VAL A 34 -6.11 4.32 10.34
N PHE A 35 -6.98 4.28 11.36
CA PHE A 35 -6.80 3.42 12.52
C PHE A 35 -7.13 1.97 12.14
N SER A 36 -6.10 1.15 12.03
CA SER A 36 -6.19 -0.22 11.54
C SER A 36 -6.47 -1.20 12.68
N ASP A 37 -7.68 -1.15 13.24
CA ASP A 37 -8.15 -2.18 14.17
C ASP A 37 -8.49 -3.49 13.41
N THR A 38 -8.93 -4.52 14.13
CA THR A 38 -9.28 -5.81 13.52
C THR A 38 -10.34 -5.68 12.44
N GLN A 39 -11.36 -4.84 12.66
CA GLN A 39 -12.41 -4.58 11.68
C GLN A 39 -11.86 -3.91 10.42
N ALA A 40 -10.94 -2.98 10.56
CA ALA A 40 -10.27 -2.36 9.43
C ALA A 40 -9.43 -3.38 8.62
N ILE A 41 -8.76 -4.33 9.28
CA ILE A 41 -8.05 -5.41 8.60
C ILE A 41 -9.02 -6.32 7.83
N ASP A 42 -10.17 -6.65 8.40
CA ASP A 42 -11.20 -7.45 7.72
C ASP A 42 -11.74 -6.72 6.48
N LEU A 43 -12.00 -5.40 6.58
CA LEU A 43 -12.39 -4.57 5.44
C LEU A 43 -11.30 -4.53 4.35
N ILE A 44 -10.04 -4.45 4.74
CA ILE A 44 -8.91 -4.52 3.80
C ILE A 44 -8.89 -5.88 3.10
N LEU A 45 -9.03 -6.99 3.83
CA LEU A 45 -9.09 -8.33 3.22
C LEU A 45 -10.24 -8.46 2.24
N MET A 46 -11.43 -7.97 2.58
CA MET A 46 -12.60 -8.02 1.69
C MET A 46 -12.42 -7.15 0.45
N SER A 47 -12.01 -5.90 0.62
CA SER A 47 -11.95 -4.91 -0.47
C SER A 47 -10.73 -5.09 -1.37
N TYR A 48 -9.54 -5.19 -0.77
CA TYR A 48 -8.28 -5.28 -1.52
C TYR A 48 -8.04 -6.68 -2.07
N ALA A 49 -8.01 -7.70 -1.18
CA ALA A 49 -7.69 -9.07 -1.57
C ALA A 49 -8.87 -9.78 -2.23
N GLY A 50 -10.05 -9.65 -1.64
CA GLY A 50 -11.27 -10.33 -2.11
C GLY A 50 -11.82 -9.72 -3.39
N LEU A 51 -12.05 -8.40 -3.44
CA LEU A 51 -12.73 -7.77 -4.56
C LEU A 51 -11.75 -7.18 -5.59
N ARG A 52 -10.95 -6.18 -5.21
CA ARG A 52 -10.15 -5.43 -6.18
C ARG A 52 -9.07 -6.29 -6.85
N ASN A 53 -8.31 -7.04 -6.07
CA ASN A 53 -7.27 -7.93 -6.59
C ASN A 53 -7.85 -8.96 -7.56
N ARG A 54 -8.95 -9.63 -7.19
CA ARG A 54 -9.60 -10.65 -8.05
C ARG A 54 -10.14 -10.06 -9.35
N ARG A 55 -10.74 -8.86 -9.31
CA ARG A 55 -11.21 -8.18 -10.52
C ARG A 55 -10.07 -7.79 -11.46
N LEU A 56 -8.92 -7.38 -10.90
CA LEU A 56 -7.75 -7.10 -11.73
C LEU A 56 -7.15 -8.37 -12.34
N VAL A 57 -7.10 -9.46 -11.59
CA VAL A 57 -6.67 -10.78 -12.12
C VAL A 57 -7.60 -11.22 -13.25
N GLU A 58 -8.92 -11.12 -13.07
CA GLU A 58 -9.91 -11.42 -14.10
C GLU A 58 -9.65 -10.60 -15.38
N LEU A 59 -9.45 -9.30 -15.24
CA LEU A 59 -9.14 -8.41 -16.37
C LEU A 59 -7.83 -8.81 -17.07
N CYS A 60 -6.79 -9.11 -16.31
CA CYS A 60 -5.53 -9.61 -16.86
C CYS A 60 -5.72 -10.88 -17.69
N GLN A 61 -6.50 -11.85 -17.19
CA GLN A 61 -6.79 -13.09 -17.92
C GLN A 61 -7.56 -12.82 -19.24
N GLN A 62 -8.52 -11.89 -19.22
CA GLN A 62 -9.26 -11.48 -20.44
C GLN A 62 -8.32 -10.92 -21.52
N HIS A 63 -7.21 -10.31 -21.11
CA HIS A 63 -6.20 -9.77 -22.01
C HIS A 63 -4.99 -10.69 -22.25
N GLY A 64 -5.10 -11.98 -21.91
CA GLY A 64 -4.05 -12.96 -22.14
C GLY A 64 -2.84 -12.85 -21.21
N VAL A 65 -2.95 -12.08 -20.12
CA VAL A 65 -1.91 -11.98 -19.09
C VAL A 65 -2.19 -13.02 -18.01
N ASN A 66 -1.31 -14.01 -17.87
CA ASN A 66 -1.45 -15.09 -16.88
C ASN A 66 -1.14 -14.56 -15.46
N ALA A 67 -2.09 -13.83 -14.89
CA ALA A 67 -1.97 -13.19 -13.60
C ALA A 67 -2.31 -14.12 -12.43
N ILE A 68 -1.59 -13.97 -11.33
CA ILE A 68 -1.89 -14.61 -10.05
C ILE A 68 -2.01 -13.53 -8.96
N GLY A 69 -3.16 -13.50 -8.29
CA GLY A 69 -3.39 -12.50 -7.24
C GLY A 69 -2.95 -13.03 -5.88
N LEU A 70 -2.18 -12.22 -5.19
CA LEU A 70 -1.62 -12.50 -3.87
C LEU A 70 -1.77 -11.27 -2.97
N THR A 71 -1.85 -11.51 -1.67
CA THR A 71 -1.59 -10.50 -0.64
C THR A 71 -0.15 -10.66 -0.12
N GLY A 72 0.30 -9.73 0.70
CA GLY A 72 1.57 -9.91 1.39
C GLY A 72 1.63 -11.13 2.31
N LEU A 73 0.45 -11.67 2.70
CA LEU A 73 0.33 -12.86 3.56
C LEU A 73 0.71 -14.15 2.82
N ASP A 74 0.33 -14.25 1.56
CA ASP A 74 0.46 -15.48 0.75
C ASP A 74 1.94 -15.81 0.53
N GLY A 75 2.37 -16.97 1.01
CA GLY A 75 3.77 -17.38 0.94
C GLY A 75 4.76 -16.38 1.57
N ARG A 76 4.29 -15.54 2.51
CA ARG A 76 5.07 -14.48 3.14
C ARG A 76 5.71 -13.56 2.10
N VAL A 77 4.92 -13.18 1.08
CA VAL A 77 5.43 -12.40 -0.06
C VAL A 77 5.98 -11.05 0.38
N VAL A 78 5.33 -10.39 1.36
CA VAL A 78 5.87 -9.18 1.98
C VAL A 78 5.72 -9.28 3.50
N GLU A 79 6.83 -9.10 4.18
CA GLU A 79 6.90 -9.05 5.63
C GLU A 79 7.36 -7.69 6.12
N GLY A 80 6.85 -7.28 7.24
CA GLY A 80 7.14 -5.99 7.84
C GLY A 80 7.29 -6.03 9.35
N THR A 81 7.30 -4.84 9.92
CA THR A 81 7.35 -4.62 11.37
C THR A 81 6.15 -3.79 11.77
N ARG A 82 5.43 -4.25 12.78
CA ARG A 82 4.28 -3.54 13.32
C ARG A 82 4.69 -2.24 14.01
N ASN A 83 3.91 -1.18 13.83
CA ASN A 83 4.12 0.08 14.52
C ASN A 83 3.95 -0.10 16.04
N LYS A 84 4.81 0.57 16.82
CA LYS A 84 4.76 0.51 18.28
C LYS A 84 3.53 1.22 18.88
N GLY A 85 2.84 2.03 18.07
CA GLY A 85 1.62 2.75 18.40
C GLY A 85 1.68 4.21 17.94
N ILE A 86 0.50 4.80 17.83
CA ILE A 86 0.30 6.18 17.40
C ILE A 86 0.08 7.03 18.65
N ARG A 87 0.90 8.07 18.83
CA ARG A 87 0.70 9.05 19.90
C ARG A 87 -0.40 10.02 19.49
N VAL A 88 -1.44 10.13 20.30
CA VAL A 88 -2.59 11.02 20.07
C VAL A 88 -2.86 11.89 21.28
N HIS A 89 -3.38 13.10 21.07
CA HIS A 89 -3.90 13.94 22.14
C HIS A 89 -5.41 13.66 22.33
N GLU A 90 -5.78 13.22 23.52
CA GLU A 90 -7.17 12.93 23.89
C GLU A 90 -7.42 13.31 25.35
N GLY A 91 -8.44 14.13 25.60
CA GLY A 91 -8.77 14.59 26.94
C GLY A 91 -7.65 15.33 27.67
N GLY A 92 -6.81 16.12 26.97
CA GLY A 92 -5.69 16.85 27.54
C GLY A 92 -4.47 15.99 27.90
N LYS A 93 -4.48 14.70 27.54
CA LYS A 93 -3.38 13.76 27.77
C LYS A 93 -2.85 13.19 26.45
N THR A 94 -1.57 12.84 26.45
CA THR A 94 -0.97 12.09 25.34
C THR A 94 -1.14 10.59 25.63
N LEU A 95 -1.85 9.91 24.74
CA LEU A 95 -2.10 8.47 24.80
C LEU A 95 -1.38 7.76 23.63
N ILE A 96 -1.05 6.47 23.84
CA ILE A 96 -0.54 5.61 22.76
C ILE A 96 -1.67 4.66 22.35
N LYS A 97 -2.17 4.84 21.13
CA LYS A 97 -3.13 3.91 20.51
C LYS A 97 -2.36 2.89 19.69
N ARG A 98 -2.57 1.62 19.94
CA ARG A 98 -1.97 0.51 19.19
C ARG A 98 -2.99 -0.01 18.18
N ASP A 99 -2.53 -0.25 16.99
CA ASP A 99 -3.34 -0.79 15.90
C ASP A 99 -2.56 -1.84 15.09
N HIS A 100 -3.13 -2.32 14.01
CA HIS A 100 -2.51 -3.28 13.09
C HIS A 100 -1.88 -2.56 11.88
N SER A 101 -1.25 -1.42 12.08
CA SER A 101 -0.45 -0.76 11.05
C SER A 101 1.03 -1.10 11.18
N GLY A 102 1.77 -0.99 10.09
CA GLY A 102 3.22 -1.24 10.11
C GLY A 102 3.90 -0.86 8.81
N LYS A 103 5.19 -1.15 8.75
CA LYS A 103 6.04 -0.86 7.60
C LYS A 103 6.61 -2.14 7.01
N PRO A 104 6.56 -2.33 5.68
CA PRO A 104 7.19 -3.46 5.03
C PRO A 104 8.71 -3.38 5.19
N ARG A 105 9.37 -4.53 5.26
CA ARG A 105 10.81 -4.64 5.46
C ARG A 105 11.50 -5.49 4.42
N ARG A 106 10.83 -6.54 3.99
CA ARG A 106 11.40 -7.46 3.00
C ARG A 106 10.31 -8.10 2.14
N ALA A 107 10.69 -8.46 0.92
CA ALA A 107 9.88 -9.25 0.01
C ALA A 107 10.47 -10.66 -0.15
N ASN A 108 9.61 -11.67 -0.31
CA ASN A 108 10.01 -13.02 -0.68
C ASN A 108 10.32 -13.06 -2.18
N THR A 109 11.51 -12.59 -2.53
CA THR A 109 11.95 -12.51 -3.92
C THR A 109 12.11 -13.87 -4.58
N ALA A 110 12.38 -14.94 -3.79
CA ALA A 110 12.47 -16.30 -4.31
C ALA A 110 11.12 -16.76 -4.87
N LEU A 111 10.04 -16.58 -4.13
CA LEU A 111 8.69 -16.89 -4.59
C LEU A 111 8.29 -16.03 -5.81
N LEU A 112 8.56 -14.74 -5.76
CA LEU A 112 8.21 -13.84 -6.87
C LEU A 112 8.97 -14.19 -8.15
N ARG A 113 10.28 -14.47 -8.06
CA ARG A 113 11.07 -14.92 -9.22
C ARG A 113 10.57 -16.26 -9.75
N LEU A 114 10.29 -17.23 -8.88
CA LEU A 114 9.69 -18.51 -9.28
C LEU A 114 8.43 -18.30 -10.13
N LEU A 115 7.52 -17.45 -9.69
CA LEU A 115 6.29 -17.16 -10.43
C LEU A 115 6.59 -16.48 -11.77
N LEU A 116 7.46 -15.48 -11.78
CA LEU A 116 7.85 -14.76 -12.99
C LEU A 116 8.52 -15.67 -14.02
N ASP A 117 9.43 -16.53 -13.57
CA ASP A 117 10.20 -17.47 -14.43
C ASP A 117 9.28 -18.56 -15.03
N HIS A 118 8.14 -18.83 -14.38
CA HIS A 118 7.11 -19.74 -14.89
C HIS A 118 5.99 -19.04 -15.67
N GLY A 119 6.18 -17.78 -16.05
CA GLY A 119 5.26 -17.03 -16.91
C GLY A 119 4.03 -16.46 -16.19
N TYR A 120 4.02 -16.45 -14.87
CA TYR A 120 2.97 -15.77 -14.11
C TYR A 120 3.29 -14.28 -13.91
N THR A 121 2.24 -13.49 -13.83
CA THR A 121 2.32 -12.07 -13.43
C THR A 121 1.72 -11.92 -12.04
N PRO A 122 2.54 -11.78 -10.98
CA PRO A 122 2.02 -11.54 -9.63
C PRO A 122 1.28 -10.19 -9.55
N VAL A 123 0.07 -10.22 -9.02
CA VAL A 123 -0.75 -9.03 -8.68
C VAL A 123 -0.85 -8.97 -7.18
N LEU A 124 -0.11 -8.05 -6.58
CA LEU A 124 0.05 -7.95 -5.14
C LEU A 124 -0.84 -6.86 -4.54
N THR A 125 -1.26 -7.08 -3.32
CA THR A 125 -2.00 -6.10 -2.53
C THR A 125 -1.74 -6.29 -1.03
N ILE A 126 -2.18 -5.34 -0.23
CA ILE A 126 -2.20 -5.46 1.23
C ILE A 126 -3.33 -6.41 1.68
N PRO A 127 -3.30 -6.93 2.94
CA PRO A 127 -2.33 -6.67 3.99
C PRO A 127 -1.01 -7.44 3.84
N ILE A 128 -0.03 -7.10 4.66
CA ILE A 128 1.25 -7.82 4.78
C ILE A 128 1.37 -8.52 6.14
N LEU A 129 2.40 -9.33 6.35
CA LEU A 129 2.67 -9.96 7.64
C LEU A 129 3.57 -9.10 8.53
N ASP A 130 3.28 -9.07 9.83
CA ASP A 130 4.21 -8.57 10.83
C ASP A 130 5.23 -9.66 11.26
N GLU A 131 6.12 -9.31 12.18
CA GLU A 131 7.15 -10.18 12.74
C GLU A 131 6.61 -11.41 13.49
N HIS A 132 5.33 -11.39 13.85
CA HIS A 132 4.64 -12.48 14.55
C HIS A 132 3.69 -13.28 13.65
N GLY A 133 3.58 -12.91 12.37
CA GLY A 133 2.71 -13.57 11.42
C GLY A 133 1.27 -13.06 11.42
N HIS A 134 0.99 -11.89 12.01
CA HIS A 134 -0.32 -11.26 11.93
C HIS A 134 -0.43 -10.33 10.74
N ALA A 135 -1.64 -10.20 10.23
CA ALA A 135 -1.94 -9.24 9.18
C ALA A 135 -1.82 -7.80 9.68
N ILE A 136 -1.10 -6.97 8.94
CA ILE A 136 -0.98 -5.54 9.19
C ILE A 136 -1.22 -4.73 7.93
N ASN A 137 -1.82 -3.55 8.12
CA ASN A 137 -1.99 -2.54 7.09
C ASN A 137 -0.68 -1.79 6.86
N THR A 138 -0.40 -1.45 5.60
CA THR A 138 0.74 -0.61 5.18
C THR A 138 0.36 0.20 3.95
N GLU A 139 1.17 1.20 3.61
CA GLU A 139 0.99 1.94 2.36
C GLU A 139 1.49 1.10 1.17
N ASN A 140 0.76 1.17 0.05
CA ASN A 140 1.17 0.47 -1.18
C ASN A 140 2.51 0.97 -1.72
N ASP A 141 2.81 2.26 -1.56
CA ASP A 141 4.07 2.85 -2.01
C ASP A 141 5.27 2.31 -1.23
N ASP A 142 5.13 2.11 0.08
CA ASP A 142 6.14 1.43 0.90
C ASP A 142 6.37 -0.02 0.41
N MET A 143 5.29 -0.72 0.04
CA MET A 143 5.37 -2.08 -0.51
C MET A 143 6.08 -2.09 -1.87
N VAL A 144 5.77 -1.14 -2.76
CA VAL A 144 6.45 -0.98 -4.06
C VAL A 144 7.95 -0.75 -3.86
N ALA A 145 8.35 0.10 -2.90
CA ALA A 145 9.76 0.37 -2.62
C ALA A 145 10.54 -0.90 -2.20
N VAL A 146 9.96 -1.72 -1.31
CA VAL A 146 10.58 -2.98 -0.88
C VAL A 146 10.64 -4.01 -2.01
N LEU A 147 9.61 -4.07 -2.86
CA LEU A 147 9.60 -4.94 -4.04
C LEU A 147 10.64 -4.50 -5.08
N GLN A 148 10.73 -3.20 -5.36
CA GLN A 148 11.71 -2.63 -6.28
C GLN A 148 13.14 -2.99 -5.83
N GLN A 149 13.44 -2.75 -4.56
CA GLN A 149 14.76 -3.05 -3.98
C GLN A 149 15.06 -4.57 -4.04
N GLY A 150 14.13 -5.40 -3.60
CA GLY A 150 14.33 -6.85 -3.53
C GLY A 150 14.46 -7.52 -4.90
N LEU A 151 13.68 -7.09 -5.89
CA LEU A 151 13.72 -7.64 -7.24
C LEU A 151 14.79 -6.99 -8.13
N GLY A 152 15.34 -5.83 -7.74
CA GLY A 152 16.27 -5.06 -8.55
C GLY A 152 15.58 -4.43 -9.78
N CYS A 153 14.35 -3.97 -9.64
CA CYS A 153 13.59 -3.38 -10.74
C CYS A 153 14.23 -2.07 -11.21
N THR A 154 14.46 -1.95 -12.51
CA THR A 154 15.00 -0.74 -13.14
C THR A 154 13.94 0.28 -13.53
N ARG A 155 12.66 -0.12 -13.53
CA ARG A 155 11.53 0.74 -13.87
C ARG A 155 10.35 0.48 -12.93
N VAL A 156 9.78 1.56 -12.40
CA VAL A 156 8.48 1.57 -11.72
C VAL A 156 7.54 2.46 -12.53
N VAL A 157 6.33 1.99 -12.80
CA VAL A 157 5.26 2.77 -13.42
C VAL A 157 4.14 2.87 -12.41
N GLN A 158 3.80 4.10 -12.03
CA GLN A 158 2.74 4.38 -11.07
C GLN A 158 1.56 5.04 -11.80
N LEU A 159 0.38 4.45 -11.67
CA LEU A 159 -0.86 4.98 -12.21
C LEU A 159 -1.63 5.62 -11.06
N ILE A 160 -1.85 6.92 -11.14
CA ILE A 160 -2.50 7.73 -10.10
C ILE A 160 -3.61 8.59 -10.71
N GLU A 161 -4.53 9.05 -9.88
CA GLU A 161 -5.65 9.92 -10.28
C GLU A 161 -5.25 11.42 -10.39
N ALA A 162 -3.96 11.69 -10.54
CA ALA A 162 -3.42 13.04 -10.68
C ALA A 162 -2.64 13.17 -12.01
N PRO A 163 -2.46 14.40 -12.52
CA PRO A 163 -1.66 14.62 -13.73
C PRO A 163 -0.21 14.12 -13.62
N GLY A 164 0.31 14.02 -12.42
CA GLY A 164 1.67 13.61 -12.10
C GLY A 164 2.24 14.40 -10.92
N PHE A 165 3.56 14.57 -10.89
CA PHE A 165 4.20 15.43 -9.91
C PHE A 165 3.94 16.89 -10.26
N LEU A 166 3.35 17.65 -9.33
CA LEU A 166 3.04 19.07 -9.49
C LEU A 166 4.05 19.92 -8.71
N ALA A 167 4.48 21.04 -9.28
CA ALA A 167 5.30 22.01 -8.56
C ALA A 167 4.50 22.76 -7.50
N ASP A 168 3.22 23.00 -7.79
CA ASP A 168 2.23 23.52 -6.85
C ASP A 168 1.05 22.55 -6.78
N ARG A 169 0.75 22.05 -5.58
CA ARG A 169 -0.31 21.06 -5.34
C ARG A 169 -1.69 21.53 -5.78
N ASP A 170 -1.93 22.82 -5.70
CA ASP A 170 -3.24 23.44 -5.98
C ASP A 170 -3.37 23.89 -7.44
N ASP A 171 -2.29 23.82 -8.24
CA ASP A 171 -2.28 24.15 -9.66
C ASP A 171 -2.02 22.91 -10.53
N PRO A 172 -3.08 22.30 -11.13
CA PRO A 172 -2.92 21.17 -12.06
C PRO A 172 -2.08 21.45 -13.30
N ALA A 173 -1.89 22.73 -13.66
CA ALA A 173 -1.07 23.13 -14.80
C ALA A 173 0.44 23.16 -14.45
N SER A 174 0.79 23.07 -13.18
CA SER A 174 2.16 23.06 -12.69
C SER A 174 2.88 21.72 -12.83
N LEU A 175 2.44 20.86 -13.75
CA LEU A 175 3.01 19.54 -13.98
C LEU A 175 4.52 19.62 -14.28
N VAL A 176 5.30 18.87 -13.54
CA VAL A 176 6.73 18.67 -13.75
C VAL A 176 6.92 17.35 -14.50
N PRO A 177 7.14 17.38 -15.82
CA PRO A 177 7.15 16.16 -16.65
C PRO A 177 8.40 15.32 -16.46
N HIS A 178 9.45 15.90 -15.89
CA HIS A 178 10.71 15.21 -15.64
C HIS A 178 11.37 15.77 -14.37
N LEU A 179 11.84 14.89 -13.51
CA LEU A 179 12.57 15.20 -12.29
C LEU A 179 13.74 14.22 -12.15
N THR A 180 14.92 14.76 -11.93
CA THR A 180 16.06 13.95 -11.49
C THR A 180 15.96 13.68 -9.99
N ARG A 181 16.69 12.66 -9.52
CA ARG A 181 16.76 12.34 -8.10
C ARG A 181 17.28 13.53 -7.27
N ASP A 182 18.31 14.22 -7.79
CA ASP A 182 18.93 15.36 -7.09
C ASP A 182 17.97 16.55 -7.00
N GLU A 183 17.19 16.80 -8.05
CA GLU A 183 16.15 17.83 -8.02
C GLU A 183 15.02 17.50 -7.04
N LEU A 184 14.63 16.24 -6.96
CA LEU A 184 13.62 15.80 -5.98
C LEU A 184 14.13 16.03 -4.56
N THR A 185 15.34 15.57 -4.24
CA THR A 185 15.94 15.75 -2.91
C THR A 185 16.04 17.23 -2.52
N ARG A 186 16.47 18.07 -3.46
CA ARG A 186 16.53 19.53 -3.21
C ARG A 186 15.16 20.12 -2.90
N ARG A 187 14.12 19.72 -3.63
CA ARG A 187 12.74 20.20 -3.37
C ARG A 187 12.18 19.72 -2.04
N GLU A 188 12.54 18.52 -1.59
CA GLU A 188 12.17 17.99 -0.27
C GLU A 188 12.87 18.78 0.87
N GLU A 189 14.07 19.32 0.64
CA GLU A 189 14.80 20.14 1.61
C GLU A 189 14.28 21.59 1.67
N GLU A 190 13.74 22.09 0.56
CA GLU A 190 13.24 23.47 0.43
C GLU A 190 11.78 23.65 0.90
N GLY A 191 10.98 22.56 0.99
CA GLY A 191 9.54 22.56 1.30
C GLY A 191 9.16 22.12 2.64
#